data_8aa3ae1f0f6f784af365bfd3b2ba24a8
#
_entry.id   8aa3ae1f0f6f784af365bfd3b2ba24a8
#
_cell.length_a   1.000
_cell.length_b   1.000
_cell.length_c   1.000
_cell.angle_alpha   90.00
_cell.angle_beta   90.00
_cell.angle_gamma   90.00
#
_symmetry.space_group_name_H-M   'P 1'
#
loop_
_entity.id
_entity.type
_entity.pdbx_description
1 polymer ?
#
loop_
_entity_poly.entity_id
_entity_poly.type
_entity_poly.pdbx_seq_one_letter_code
_entity_poly.pdbx_strand_id
1 'polypeptide(L)'
;MDAEFYTNMANQANPFLNKPINNTPKKCVLIYLSGSPDVTNLLHDRIKMIAKDGFIMGKKGSNITILETDLQPAEIRDKLSSGNGSNAEIFVMSFNYIGYAGWLNSNNTVTVKSFFENR
;
A
#
# COMPACT_ATOMS: atom_id res chain seq x y z
N MET A 1 29.39 1.29 1.29
CA MET A 1 28.69 0.75 2.45
C MET A 1 28.75 -0.76 2.41
N ASP A 2 29.14 -1.38 3.49
CA ASP A 2 29.34 -2.82 3.48
C ASP A 2 28.03 -3.60 3.78
N ALA A 3 28.09 -4.91 3.61
CA ALA A 3 26.92 -5.77 3.80
C ALA A 3 26.43 -5.75 5.25
N GLU A 4 27.33 -5.63 6.20
CA GLU A 4 26.97 -5.60 7.62
C GLU A 4 26.15 -4.36 7.97
N PHE A 5 26.52 -3.21 7.41
CA PHE A 5 25.74 -1.99 7.60
C PHE A 5 24.30 -2.16 7.13
N TYR A 6 24.12 -2.70 5.93
CA TYR A 6 22.78 -2.93 5.40
C TYR A 6 22.00 -3.91 6.23
N THR A 7 22.64 -4.97 6.70
CA THR A 7 21.99 -5.97 7.55
C THR A 7 21.51 -5.37 8.86
N ASN A 8 22.37 -4.59 9.52
CA ASN A 8 22.02 -3.94 10.77
C ASN A 8 20.89 -2.93 10.57
N MET A 9 20.96 -2.15 9.51
CA MET A 9 19.94 -1.18 9.19
C MET A 9 18.60 -1.86 8.88
N ALA A 10 18.63 -2.96 8.15
CA ALA A 10 17.43 -3.73 7.86
C ALA A 10 16.79 -4.27 9.15
N ASN A 11 17.60 -4.79 10.07
CA ASN A 11 17.10 -5.36 11.31
C ASN A 11 16.53 -4.29 12.26
N GLN A 12 17.04 -3.07 12.19
CA GLN A 12 16.61 -1.99 13.06
C GLN A 12 15.51 -1.14 12.43
N ALA A 13 15.68 -0.74 11.17
CA ALA A 13 14.76 0.15 10.46
C ALA A 13 13.74 -0.61 9.63
N ASN A 14 14.12 -1.77 9.09
CA ASN A 14 13.26 -2.64 8.30
C ASN A 14 13.35 -4.06 8.83
N PRO A 15 12.83 -4.31 10.04
CA PRO A 15 12.98 -5.60 10.69
C PRO A 15 12.29 -6.75 9.95
N PHE A 16 11.46 -6.42 8.98
CA PHE A 16 10.76 -7.42 8.18
C PHE A 16 11.53 -7.87 6.94
N LEU A 17 12.72 -7.31 6.69
CA LEU A 17 13.43 -7.52 5.42
C LEU A 17 13.65 -9.00 5.09
N ASN A 18 13.89 -9.82 6.08
CA ASN A 18 14.17 -11.23 5.90
C ASN A 18 13.08 -12.14 6.45
N LYS A 19 11.92 -11.58 6.78
CA LYS A 19 10.84 -12.37 7.33
C LYS A 19 10.04 -13.06 6.22
N PRO A 20 9.82 -14.36 6.33
CA PRO A 20 8.93 -15.04 5.41
C PRO A 20 7.48 -14.66 5.66
N ILE A 21 6.64 -14.91 4.68
CA ILE A 21 5.20 -14.78 4.85
C ILE A 21 4.72 -15.87 5.78
N ASN A 22 3.91 -15.49 6.75
CA ASN A 22 3.22 -16.43 7.60
C ASN A 22 1.94 -16.90 6.96
N ASN A 23 1.71 -18.19 6.95
CA ASN A 23 0.39 -18.78 6.71
C ASN A 23 -0.29 -18.30 5.41
N THR A 24 -1.50 -17.79 5.54
CA THR A 24 -2.35 -17.42 4.41
C THR A 24 -2.02 -16.03 3.92
N PRO A 25 -1.62 -15.87 2.65
CA PRO A 25 -1.38 -14.53 2.10
C PRO A 25 -2.67 -13.72 2.08
N LYS A 26 -2.55 -12.42 2.32
CA LYS A 26 -3.64 -11.49 2.13
C LYS A 26 -3.88 -11.28 0.64
N LYS A 27 -5.14 -11.13 0.27
CA LYS A 27 -5.50 -10.65 -1.07
C LYS A 27 -5.30 -9.15 -1.09
N CYS A 28 -4.25 -8.72 -1.76
CA CYS A 28 -3.83 -7.33 -1.75
C CYS A 28 -3.91 -6.71 -3.12
N VAL A 29 -4.20 -5.42 -3.14
CA VAL A 29 -4.06 -4.59 -4.33
C VAL A 29 -3.20 -3.39 -4.01
N LEU A 30 -2.48 -2.94 -5.03
CA LEU A 30 -1.77 -1.68 -5.01
C LEU A 30 -2.55 -0.71 -5.85
N ILE A 31 -2.79 0.50 -5.32
CA ILE A 31 -3.46 1.57 -6.05
C ILE A 31 -2.53 2.77 -6.09
N TYR A 32 -2.20 3.20 -7.31
CA TYR A 32 -1.51 4.46 -7.53
C TYR A 32 -2.54 5.53 -7.90
N LEU A 33 -2.47 6.65 -7.22
CA LEU A 33 -3.33 7.80 -7.48
C LEU A 33 -2.47 9.02 -7.77
N SER A 34 -2.89 9.82 -8.74
CA SER A 34 -2.28 11.12 -8.99
C SER A 34 -3.33 12.09 -9.50
N GLY A 35 -3.37 13.27 -8.89
CA GLY A 35 -4.33 14.30 -9.26
C GLY A 35 -4.30 15.44 -8.24
N SER A 36 -5.27 16.35 -8.34
CA SER A 36 -5.38 17.41 -7.35
C SER A 36 -5.68 16.82 -5.96
N PRO A 37 -5.26 17.49 -4.88
CA PRO A 37 -5.57 17.01 -3.53
C PRO A 37 -7.05 16.79 -3.27
N ASP A 38 -7.92 17.61 -3.82
CA ASP A 38 -9.36 17.46 -3.63
C ASP A 38 -9.86 16.15 -4.24
N VAL A 39 -9.39 15.81 -5.45
CA VAL A 39 -9.78 14.58 -6.13
C VAL A 39 -9.19 13.37 -5.41
N THR A 40 -7.91 13.42 -5.04
CA THR A 40 -7.30 12.28 -4.34
C THR A 40 -7.91 12.06 -2.96
N ASN A 41 -8.32 13.11 -2.26
CA ASN A 41 -9.04 12.96 -0.99
C ASN A 41 -10.39 12.27 -1.19
N LEU A 42 -11.10 12.63 -2.24
CA LEU A 42 -12.35 11.95 -2.61
C LEU A 42 -12.11 10.46 -2.85
N LEU A 43 -11.04 10.13 -3.58
CA LEU A 43 -10.72 8.75 -3.88
C LEU A 43 -10.32 7.97 -2.61
N HIS A 44 -9.61 8.59 -1.69
CA HIS A 44 -9.27 7.95 -0.41
C HIS A 44 -10.52 7.66 0.42
N ASP A 45 -11.50 8.54 0.40
CA ASP A 45 -12.77 8.27 1.08
C ASP A 45 -13.48 7.07 0.48
N ARG A 46 -13.45 6.94 -0.85
CA ARG A 46 -14.00 5.78 -1.54
C ARG A 46 -13.24 4.50 -1.22
N ILE A 47 -11.91 4.58 -1.16
CA ILE A 47 -11.06 3.45 -0.80
C ILE A 47 -11.40 2.92 0.58
N LYS A 48 -11.63 3.80 1.54
CA LYS A 48 -12.00 3.39 2.90
C LYS A 48 -13.27 2.56 2.94
N MET A 49 -14.16 2.74 2.00
CA MET A 49 -15.42 1.99 1.94
C MET A 49 -15.24 0.57 1.41
N ILE A 50 -14.18 0.30 0.69
CA ILE A 50 -13.95 -1.01 0.04
C ILE A 50 -12.81 -1.79 0.66
N ALA A 51 -11.98 -1.17 1.47
CA ALA A 51 -10.81 -1.81 2.07
C ALA A 51 -11.18 -2.48 3.38
N LYS A 52 -10.64 -3.68 3.60
CA LYS A 52 -10.69 -4.34 4.90
C LYS A 52 -9.60 -3.77 5.81
N ASP A 53 -8.45 -3.49 5.24
CA ASP A 53 -7.29 -2.91 5.89
C ASP A 53 -6.38 -2.34 4.82
N GLY A 54 -5.51 -1.43 5.18
CA GLY A 54 -4.59 -0.86 4.20
C GLY A 54 -3.76 0.28 4.76
N PHE A 55 -2.88 0.78 3.93
CA PHE A 55 -2.05 1.93 4.26
C PHE A 55 -1.69 2.72 3.02
N ILE A 56 -1.32 3.97 3.23
CA ILE A 56 -1.01 4.93 2.18
C ILE A 56 0.43 5.40 2.36
N MET A 57 1.17 5.45 1.25
CA MET A 57 2.50 6.05 1.22
C MET A 57 2.56 7.08 0.11
N GLY A 58 3.29 8.15 0.37
CA GLY A 58 3.48 9.21 -0.59
C GLY A 58 2.87 10.52 -0.15
N LYS A 59 2.97 11.49 -1.02
CA LYS A 59 2.51 12.85 -0.72
C LYS A 59 1.06 13.05 -1.13
N LYS A 60 0.43 14.04 -0.52
CA LYS A 60 -0.89 14.50 -0.91
C LYS A 60 -0.89 14.86 -2.40
N GLY A 61 -1.85 14.34 -3.14
CA GLY A 61 -1.96 14.54 -4.58
C GLY A 61 -1.28 13.48 -5.44
N SER A 62 -0.33 12.73 -4.89
CA SER A 62 0.31 11.62 -5.60
C SER A 62 0.78 10.60 -4.59
N ASN A 63 0.17 9.43 -4.61
CA ASN A 63 0.46 8.44 -3.59
C ASN A 63 0.16 7.02 -4.05
N ILE A 64 0.65 6.08 -3.25
CA ILE A 64 0.40 4.66 -3.40
C ILE A 64 -0.35 4.18 -2.17
N THR A 65 -1.41 3.44 -2.41
CA THR A 65 -2.18 2.78 -1.36
C THR A 65 -2.07 1.28 -1.55
N ILE A 66 -1.80 0.56 -0.49
CA ILE A 66 -1.85 -0.90 -0.49
C ILE A 66 -2.97 -1.29 0.45
N LEU A 67 -3.86 -2.15 -0.03
CA LEU A 67 -5.00 -2.54 0.79
C LEU A 67 -5.35 -4.01 0.60
N GLU A 68 -6.00 -4.54 1.63
CA GLU A 68 -6.61 -5.85 1.61
C GLU A 68 -8.06 -5.71 1.17
N THR A 69 -8.44 -6.45 0.13
CA THR A 69 -9.79 -6.42 -0.40
C THR A 69 -10.07 -7.68 -1.20
N ASP A 70 -11.33 -8.07 -1.28
CA ASP A 70 -11.77 -9.17 -2.14
C ASP A 70 -12.16 -8.70 -3.55
N LEU A 71 -12.14 -7.40 -3.79
CA LEU A 71 -12.53 -6.85 -5.08
C LEU A 71 -11.42 -7.03 -6.12
N GLN A 72 -11.84 -7.20 -7.36
CA GLN A 72 -10.90 -7.27 -8.48
C GLN A 72 -10.44 -5.87 -8.90
N PRO A 73 -9.24 -5.74 -9.50
CA PRO A 73 -8.74 -4.43 -9.92
C PRO A 73 -9.70 -3.61 -10.77
N ALA A 74 -10.38 -4.25 -11.72
CA ALA A 74 -11.32 -3.55 -12.58
C ALA A 74 -12.50 -2.99 -11.80
N GLU A 75 -13.00 -3.73 -10.82
CA GLU A 75 -14.08 -3.26 -9.96
C GLU A 75 -13.65 -2.04 -9.13
N ILE A 76 -12.44 -2.10 -8.61
CA ILE A 76 -11.88 -0.99 -7.82
C ILE A 76 -11.75 0.25 -8.69
N ARG A 77 -11.13 0.10 -9.86
CA ARG A 77 -11.00 1.19 -10.83
C ARG A 77 -12.34 1.85 -11.10
N ASP A 78 -13.36 1.06 -11.37
CA ASP A 78 -14.69 1.57 -11.72
C ASP A 78 -15.33 2.31 -10.55
N LYS A 79 -15.18 1.78 -9.34
CA LYS A 79 -15.70 2.44 -8.14
C LYS A 79 -14.99 3.77 -7.85
N LEU A 80 -13.70 3.83 -8.11
CA LEU A 80 -12.92 5.04 -7.84
C LEU A 80 -13.12 6.11 -8.91
N SER A 81 -13.24 5.72 -10.17
CA SER A 81 -13.23 6.67 -11.29
C SER A 81 -14.59 7.27 -11.61
N SER A 82 -15.65 6.91 -10.93
CA SER A 82 -16.96 7.49 -11.22
C SER A 82 -17.01 8.98 -10.87
N GLY A 83 -17.73 9.75 -11.68
CA GLY A 83 -17.89 11.19 -11.46
C GLY A 83 -16.55 11.92 -11.43
N ASN A 84 -16.33 12.73 -10.41
CA ASN A 84 -15.12 13.53 -10.26
C ASN A 84 -13.86 12.69 -10.09
N GLY A 85 -14.00 11.43 -9.71
CA GLY A 85 -12.85 10.51 -9.62
C GLY A 85 -12.13 10.30 -10.94
N SER A 86 -12.81 10.54 -12.08
CA SER A 86 -12.21 10.42 -13.41
C SER A 86 -11.15 11.50 -13.71
N ASN A 87 -11.05 12.52 -12.85
CA ASN A 87 -10.06 13.59 -13.01
C ASN A 87 -8.69 13.23 -12.44
N ALA A 88 -8.53 12.03 -11.91
CA ALA A 88 -7.24 11.54 -11.40
C ALA A 88 -6.69 10.44 -12.29
N GLU A 89 -5.37 10.27 -12.24
CA GLU A 89 -4.78 9.03 -12.73
C GLU A 89 -4.97 7.95 -11.68
N ILE A 90 -5.41 6.79 -12.12
CA ILE A 90 -5.67 5.66 -11.24
C ILE A 90 -5.06 4.41 -11.88
N PHE A 91 -4.20 3.74 -11.14
CA PHE A 91 -3.66 2.44 -11.57
C PHE A 91 -3.87 1.45 -10.43
N VAL A 92 -4.46 0.32 -10.74
CA VAL A 92 -4.77 -0.72 -9.74
C VAL A 92 -4.17 -2.03 -10.21
N MET A 93 -3.40 -2.68 -9.35
CA MET A 93 -2.93 -4.03 -9.64
C MET A 93 -3.07 -4.91 -8.41
N SER A 94 -3.49 -6.15 -8.63
CA SER A 94 -3.47 -7.16 -7.58
C SER A 94 -2.11 -7.81 -7.52
N PHE A 95 -1.72 -8.29 -6.35
CA PHE A 95 -0.48 -9.02 -6.20
C PHE A 95 -0.64 -10.07 -5.11
N ASN A 96 0.12 -11.13 -5.26
CA ASN A 96 0.26 -12.12 -4.20
C ASN A 96 1.41 -11.70 -3.32
N TYR A 97 1.12 -11.50 -2.04
CA TYR A 97 2.16 -11.14 -1.11
C TYR A 97 3.09 -12.34 -0.91
N ILE A 98 4.33 -12.21 -1.34
CA ILE A 98 5.36 -13.23 -1.17
C ILE A 98 6.40 -12.78 -0.15
N GLY A 99 6.61 -11.50 -0.05
CA GLY A 99 7.54 -10.87 0.86
C GLY A 99 7.68 -9.40 0.54
N TYR A 100 8.39 -8.68 1.36
CA TYR A 100 8.63 -7.27 1.14
C TYR A 100 9.97 -6.87 1.71
N ALA A 101 10.53 -5.81 1.16
CA ALA A 101 11.79 -5.23 1.61
C ALA A 101 11.80 -3.75 1.25
N GLY A 102 12.52 -2.96 2.03
CA GLY A 102 12.65 -1.55 1.74
C GLY A 102 13.31 -0.78 2.87
N TRP A 103 13.53 0.48 2.61
CA TRP A 103 14.01 1.45 3.60
C TRP A 103 12.95 2.52 3.73
N LEU A 104 12.32 2.62 4.89
CA LEU A 104 11.24 3.54 5.16
C LEU A 104 11.55 4.35 6.41
N ASN A 105 10.91 5.51 6.55
CA ASN A 105 10.99 6.23 7.81
C ASN A 105 10.29 5.40 8.92
N SER A 106 10.50 5.77 10.17
CA SER A 106 10.01 4.99 11.30
C SER A 106 8.48 4.82 11.31
N ASN A 107 7.75 5.85 10.94
CA ASN A 107 6.28 5.77 10.91
C ASN A 107 5.79 4.82 9.83
N ASN A 108 6.34 4.92 8.62
CA ASN A 108 5.96 4.02 7.54
C ASN A 108 6.39 2.59 7.81
N THR A 109 7.54 2.39 8.45
CA THR A 109 8.00 1.05 8.83
C THR A 109 7.00 0.38 9.76
N VAL A 110 6.54 1.08 10.79
CA VAL A 110 5.55 0.54 11.73
C VAL A 110 4.24 0.21 10.99
N THR A 111 3.80 1.10 10.13
CA THR A 111 2.56 0.92 9.37
C THR A 111 2.61 -0.31 8.48
N VAL A 112 3.65 -0.44 7.69
CA VAL A 112 3.82 -1.58 6.77
C VAL A 112 3.92 -2.89 7.55
N LYS A 113 4.71 -2.89 8.62
CA LYS A 113 4.87 -4.06 9.46
C LYS A 113 3.54 -4.49 10.08
N SER A 114 2.76 -3.54 10.60
CA SER A 114 1.46 -3.85 11.18
C SER A 114 0.52 -4.46 10.16
N PHE A 115 0.51 -3.92 8.94
CA PHE A 115 -0.38 -4.43 7.90
C PHE A 115 -0.04 -5.86 7.50
N PHE A 116 1.24 -6.15 7.24
CA PHE A 116 1.63 -7.45 6.70
C PHE A 116 1.86 -8.52 7.77
N GLU A 117 2.22 -8.14 8.99
CA GLU A 117 2.62 -9.10 10.03
C GLU A 117 1.55 -9.35 11.08
N ASN A 118 0.64 -8.42 11.29
CA ASN A 118 -0.46 -8.58 12.24
C ASN A 118 -1.63 -9.28 11.56
N ARG A 119 -1.67 -10.57 11.71
CA ARG A 119 -2.72 -11.40 11.13
C ARG A 119 -3.47 -12.17 12.20
#